data_a94ef978863b6797c233fa5a10e02cf3
#
_entry.id   a94ef978863b6797c233fa5a10e02cf3
#
_cell.length_a   1.000
_cell.length_b   1.000
_cell.length_c   1.000
_cell.angle_alpha   90.00
_cell.angle_beta   90.00
_cell.angle_gamma   90.00
#
_symmetry.space_group_name_H-M   'P 1'
#
loop_
_entity.id
_entity.type
_entity.pdbx_description
1 polymer ?
#
loop_
_entity_poly.entity_id
_entity_poly.type
_entity_poly.pdbx_seq_one_letter_code
_entity_poly.pdbx_strand_id
1 'polypeptide(L)'
;MRAGQLRHRVTLLGSRTGHPPSWPTLREVWAEFVEPKSAGREEQAGIRAPSSTLVRMRPRAELAAGQIIRRRDGVLFIIESIDPARSMVEIAARRLQGVVAEYEPLSGEAYPIQAWLHRQNVFIGQANEARNVIEVLQPELRWPWPEPGDRIHIAGLALEIEGIVEGSDDGISVQ
;
A
#
# COMPACT_ATOMS: atom_id res chain seq x y z
N MET A 1 -19.71 -18.54 16.16
CA MET A 1 -18.87 -17.32 16.26
C MET A 1 -19.78 -16.14 16.60
N ARG A 2 -19.46 -15.34 17.60
CA ARG A 2 -20.36 -14.27 18.07
C ARG A 2 -20.14 -13.03 17.19
N ALA A 3 -21.23 -12.40 16.72
CA ALA A 3 -21.18 -11.16 15.91
C ALA A 3 -20.39 -10.00 16.56
N GLY A 4 -20.11 -10.06 17.86
CA GLY A 4 -19.33 -9.08 18.60
C GLY A 4 -17.80 -9.12 18.38
N GLN A 5 -17.29 -10.01 17.53
CA GLN A 5 -15.86 -10.08 17.19
C GLN A 5 -15.48 -9.14 16.04
N LEU A 6 -16.44 -8.74 15.20
CA LEU A 6 -16.21 -7.77 14.12
C LEU A 6 -16.19 -6.36 14.70
N ARG A 7 -15.01 -5.83 15.02
CA ARG A 7 -14.84 -4.57 15.77
C ARG A 7 -14.38 -3.38 14.91
N HIS A 8 -13.88 -3.66 13.73
CA HIS A 8 -13.31 -2.62 12.87
C HIS A 8 -14.22 -2.36 11.67
N ARG A 9 -14.60 -1.10 11.47
CA ARG A 9 -15.24 -0.67 10.25
C ARG A 9 -14.16 -0.38 9.23
N VAL A 10 -14.28 -0.99 8.06
CA VAL A 10 -13.30 -0.88 6.97
C VAL A 10 -14.00 -0.58 5.66
N THR A 11 -13.27 0.06 4.75
CA THR A 11 -13.70 0.32 3.38
C THR A 11 -12.99 -0.67 2.47
N LEU A 12 -13.74 -1.42 1.68
CA LEU A 12 -13.21 -2.23 0.59
C LEU A 12 -13.03 -1.36 -0.64
N LEU A 13 -11.84 -1.36 -1.19
CA LEU A 13 -11.51 -0.72 -2.46
C LEU A 13 -11.34 -1.79 -3.53
N GLY A 14 -11.87 -1.55 -4.70
CA GLY A 14 -11.70 -2.41 -5.86
C GLY A 14 -10.27 -2.40 -6.38
N SER A 15 -10.03 -3.22 -7.39
CA SER A 15 -8.77 -3.17 -8.14
C SER A 15 -8.63 -1.83 -8.86
N ARG A 16 -7.39 -1.45 -9.13
CA ARG A 16 -7.05 -0.24 -9.90
C ARG A 16 -7.78 -0.23 -11.24
N THR A 17 -8.40 0.89 -11.57
CA THR A 17 -9.13 1.10 -12.83
C THR A 17 -8.89 2.49 -13.39
N GLY A 18 -9.10 2.63 -14.70
CA GLY A 18 -9.15 3.91 -15.39
C GLY A 18 -7.81 4.62 -15.59
N HIS A 19 -7.92 5.79 -16.22
CA HIS A 19 -6.83 6.76 -16.38
C HIS A 19 -7.44 8.16 -16.21
N PRO A 20 -7.10 8.93 -15.18
CA PRO A 20 -6.11 8.59 -14.12
C PRO A 20 -6.47 7.35 -13.31
N PRO A 21 -5.47 6.65 -12.76
CA PRO A 21 -5.70 5.47 -11.94
C PRO A 21 -6.54 5.77 -10.71
N SER A 22 -7.49 4.91 -10.41
CA SER A 22 -8.35 5.03 -9.23
C SER A 22 -8.69 3.67 -8.64
N TRP A 23 -8.99 3.65 -7.35
CA TRP A 23 -9.44 2.47 -6.60
C TRP A 23 -10.87 2.74 -6.14
N PRO A 24 -11.87 2.27 -6.88
CA PRO A 24 -13.25 2.56 -6.55
C PRO A 24 -13.62 1.99 -5.18
N THR A 25 -14.33 2.78 -4.38
CA THR A 25 -14.92 2.28 -3.14
C THR A 25 -16.04 1.32 -3.47
N LEU A 26 -15.88 0.05 -3.09
CA LEU A 26 -16.91 -0.97 -3.28
C LEU A 26 -17.94 -0.90 -2.17
N ARG A 27 -17.48 -0.93 -0.92
CA ARG A 27 -18.37 -1.00 0.23
C ARG A 27 -17.66 -0.73 1.57
N GLU A 28 -18.42 -0.33 2.56
CA GLU A 28 -18.00 -0.38 3.96
C GLU A 28 -18.53 -1.65 4.65
N VAL A 29 -17.66 -2.33 5.37
CA VAL A 29 -17.97 -3.59 6.08
C VAL A 29 -17.36 -3.62 7.47
N TRP A 30 -17.84 -4.52 8.30
CA TRP A 30 -17.22 -4.84 9.59
C TRP A 30 -16.24 -5.99 9.44
N ALA A 31 -15.06 -5.86 10.04
CA ALA A 31 -14.00 -6.85 10.02
C ALA A 31 -13.38 -7.07 11.41
N GLU A 32 -12.77 -8.22 11.59
CA GLU A 32 -11.87 -8.56 12.69
C GLU A 32 -10.46 -8.68 12.12
N PHE A 33 -9.49 -8.06 12.79
CA PHE A 33 -8.07 -8.21 12.46
C PHE A 33 -7.43 -9.09 13.54
N VAL A 34 -6.78 -10.15 13.11
CA VAL A 34 -6.01 -11.05 13.96
C VAL A 34 -4.55 -10.91 13.59
N GLU A 35 -3.85 -10.12 14.38
CA GLU A 35 -2.42 -9.90 14.20
C GLU A 35 -1.66 -11.22 14.45
N PRO A 36 -0.61 -11.51 13.67
CA PRO A 36 0.23 -12.68 13.90
C PRO A 36 0.87 -12.60 15.29
N LYS A 37 0.80 -13.69 16.05
CA LYS A 37 1.33 -13.76 17.44
C LYS A 37 2.83 -13.59 17.56
N SER A 38 3.57 -13.71 16.48
CA SER A 38 4.99 -13.47 16.37
C SER A 38 5.26 -12.82 15.02
N ALA A 39 5.27 -11.51 14.96
CA ALA A 39 6.10 -10.85 13.97
C ALA A 39 7.54 -11.12 14.42
N GLY A 40 8.16 -12.18 13.90
CA GLY A 40 9.60 -12.32 14.01
C GLY A 40 10.24 -11.01 13.53
N ARG A 41 11.49 -10.75 13.92
CA ARG A 41 12.29 -9.65 13.39
C ARG A 41 12.63 -9.91 11.91
N GLU A 42 11.63 -10.17 11.08
CA GLU A 42 11.81 -10.15 9.64
C GLU A 42 12.00 -8.69 9.26
N GLU A 43 13.17 -8.38 8.70
CA GLU A 43 13.44 -7.04 8.19
C GLU A 43 12.42 -6.73 7.09
N GLN A 44 11.75 -5.61 7.23
CA GLN A 44 10.85 -5.11 6.21
C GLN A 44 11.68 -4.72 4.98
N ALA A 45 11.35 -5.31 3.84
CA ALA A 45 12.04 -5.09 2.56
C ALA A 45 11.17 -4.34 1.56
N GLY A 46 10.55 -3.24 1.99
CA GLY A 46 9.65 -2.43 1.15
C GLY A 46 8.44 -1.95 1.94
N ILE A 47 7.47 -1.38 1.23
CA ILE A 47 6.25 -0.81 1.82
C ILE A 47 5.28 -1.88 2.36
N ARG A 48 5.49 -3.15 1.96
CA ARG A 48 4.67 -4.28 2.41
C ARG A 48 5.23 -4.88 3.69
N ALA A 49 4.39 -5.06 4.70
CA ALA A 49 4.79 -5.77 5.92
C ALA A 49 5.29 -7.19 5.60
N PRO A 50 6.29 -7.71 6.34
CA PRO A 50 6.85 -9.04 6.07
C PRO A 50 5.85 -10.17 6.27
N SER A 51 4.88 -10.02 7.19
CA SER A 51 3.88 -11.03 7.53
C SER A 51 2.46 -10.60 7.18
N SER A 52 1.62 -11.57 6.81
CA SER A 52 0.21 -11.33 6.53
C SER A 52 -0.61 -11.27 7.83
N THR A 53 -1.57 -10.38 7.86
CA THR A 53 -2.58 -10.27 8.91
C THR A 53 -3.81 -11.07 8.48
N LEU A 54 -4.36 -11.89 9.38
CA LEU A 54 -5.62 -12.58 9.12
C LEU A 54 -6.78 -11.60 9.36
N VAL A 55 -7.57 -11.37 8.32
CA VAL A 55 -8.78 -10.54 8.38
C VAL A 55 -10.01 -11.43 8.22
N ARG A 56 -10.98 -11.30 9.12
CA ARG A 56 -12.24 -12.03 9.08
C ARG A 56 -13.38 -11.07 8.83
N MET A 57 -14.27 -11.43 7.92
CA MET A 57 -15.49 -10.67 7.65
C MET A 57 -16.62 -11.59 7.15
N ARG A 58 -17.82 -11.04 7.03
CA ARG A 58 -18.94 -11.78 6.42
C ARG A 58 -18.64 -12.02 4.93
N PRO A 59 -19.07 -13.18 4.38
CA PRO A 59 -18.91 -13.49 2.97
C PRO A 59 -19.47 -12.38 2.07
N ARG A 60 -18.77 -12.07 0.98
CA ARG A 60 -19.14 -11.09 -0.04
C ARG A 60 -18.72 -11.60 -1.41
N ALA A 61 -19.61 -11.43 -2.38
CA ALA A 61 -19.34 -11.87 -3.75
C ALA A 61 -18.28 -11.02 -4.46
N GLU A 62 -18.12 -9.76 -4.04
CA GLU A 62 -17.18 -8.79 -4.62
C GLU A 62 -15.73 -8.93 -4.14
N LEU A 63 -15.46 -9.81 -3.17
CA LEU A 63 -14.10 -9.99 -2.64
C LEU A 63 -13.19 -10.70 -3.63
N ALA A 64 -12.03 -10.14 -3.89
CA ALA A 64 -10.99 -10.71 -4.74
C ALA A 64 -9.58 -10.39 -4.23
N ALA A 65 -8.60 -11.24 -4.56
CA ALA A 65 -7.21 -10.94 -4.33
C ALA A 65 -6.78 -9.69 -5.14
N GLY A 66 -5.82 -8.94 -4.62
CA GLY A 66 -5.38 -7.68 -5.21
C GLY A 66 -6.24 -6.45 -4.86
N GLN A 67 -7.37 -6.63 -4.20
CA GLN A 67 -8.15 -5.53 -3.65
C GLN A 67 -7.53 -4.99 -2.35
N ILE A 68 -7.94 -3.78 -1.97
CA ILE A 68 -7.42 -3.10 -0.78
C ILE A 68 -8.51 -3.00 0.28
N ILE A 69 -8.12 -3.28 1.51
CA ILE A 69 -8.90 -3.00 2.71
C ILE A 69 -8.33 -1.74 3.35
N ARG A 70 -9.11 -0.67 3.44
CA ARG A 70 -8.74 0.56 4.16
C ARG A 70 -9.41 0.55 5.52
N ARG A 71 -8.62 0.51 6.58
CA ARG A 71 -9.10 0.66 7.95
C ARG A 71 -9.40 2.14 8.24
N ARG A 72 -10.26 2.40 9.23
CA ARG A 72 -10.72 3.77 9.56
C ARG A 72 -9.60 4.73 9.95
N ASP A 73 -8.48 4.22 10.46
CA ASP A 73 -7.27 5.00 10.78
C ASP A 73 -6.37 5.28 9.59
N GLY A 74 -6.83 4.95 8.37
CA GLY A 74 -6.09 5.16 7.13
C GLY A 74 -5.17 4.02 6.73
N VAL A 75 -4.91 3.04 7.61
CA VAL A 75 -4.02 1.91 7.30
C VAL A 75 -4.60 1.05 6.18
N LEU A 76 -3.79 0.75 5.19
CA LEU A 76 -4.13 -0.05 4.03
C LEU A 76 -3.62 -1.48 4.17
N PHE A 77 -4.39 -2.43 3.65
CA PHE A 77 -4.03 -3.84 3.55
C PHE A 77 -4.37 -4.34 2.16
N ILE A 78 -3.43 -5.02 1.49
CA ILE A 78 -3.71 -5.71 0.23
C ILE A 78 -4.18 -7.14 0.50
N ILE A 79 -5.25 -7.56 -0.15
CA ILE A 79 -5.77 -8.92 -0.07
C ILE A 79 -4.87 -9.84 -0.90
N GLU A 80 -4.23 -10.82 -0.26
CA GLU A 80 -3.37 -11.81 -0.93
C GLU A 80 -4.15 -13.07 -1.28
N SER A 81 -4.96 -13.58 -0.34
CA SER A 81 -5.78 -14.76 -0.56
C SER A 81 -7.06 -14.72 0.27
N ILE A 82 -8.04 -15.47 -0.18
CA ILE A 82 -9.37 -15.55 0.42
C ILE A 82 -9.71 -17.02 0.63
N ASP A 83 -10.01 -17.39 1.87
CA ASP A 83 -10.53 -18.71 2.21
C ASP A 83 -12.03 -18.59 2.58
N PRO A 84 -12.94 -19.13 1.75
CA PRO A 84 -14.37 -19.06 1.98
C PRO A 84 -14.80 -20.09 3.04
N ALA A 85 -14.74 -19.73 4.30
CA ALA A 85 -15.34 -20.53 5.36
C ALA A 85 -16.88 -20.37 5.41
N ARG A 86 -17.60 -21.34 5.97
CA ARG A 86 -19.07 -21.42 5.91
C ARG A 86 -19.82 -20.19 6.44
N SER A 87 -19.33 -19.52 7.47
CA SER A 87 -20.03 -18.40 8.11
C SER A 87 -19.26 -17.08 8.05
N MET A 88 -17.96 -17.14 7.80
CA MET A 88 -17.04 -16.02 7.70
C MET A 88 -16.05 -16.31 6.58
N VAL A 89 -15.55 -15.28 5.97
CA VAL A 89 -14.41 -15.38 5.06
C VAL A 89 -13.16 -15.05 5.84
N GLU A 90 -12.13 -15.88 5.70
CA GLU A 90 -10.79 -15.64 6.21
C GLU A 90 -9.91 -15.13 5.07
N ILE A 91 -9.33 -13.96 5.27
CA ILE A 91 -8.54 -13.24 4.28
C ILE A 91 -7.13 -13.11 4.80
N ALA A 92 -6.14 -13.63 4.08
CA ALA A 92 -4.77 -13.25 4.30
C ALA A 92 -4.53 -11.90 3.62
N ALA A 93 -4.24 -10.87 4.42
CA ALA A 93 -4.04 -9.53 3.92
C ALA A 93 -2.71 -8.98 4.44
N ARG A 94 -1.91 -8.40 3.56
CA ARG A 94 -0.63 -7.81 3.91
C ARG A 94 -0.80 -6.33 4.18
N ARG A 95 -0.36 -5.89 5.36
CA ARG A 95 -0.35 -4.48 5.71
C ARG A 95 0.62 -3.72 4.81
N LEU A 96 0.16 -2.60 4.28
CA LEU A 96 0.97 -1.64 3.56
C LEU A 96 1.39 -0.56 4.55
N GLN A 97 2.68 -0.44 4.79
CA GLN A 97 3.20 0.47 5.81
C GLN A 97 4.50 1.10 5.31
N GLY A 98 4.52 2.41 5.34
CA GLY A 98 5.70 3.23 5.10
C GLY A 98 5.96 4.14 6.30
N VAL A 99 6.92 5.02 6.16
CA VAL A 99 7.02 6.20 7.01
C VAL A 99 6.23 7.33 6.38
N VAL A 100 5.71 8.22 7.22
CA VAL A 100 5.04 9.42 6.71
C VAL A 100 6.08 10.30 6.04
N ALA A 101 5.81 10.62 4.78
CA ALA A 101 6.60 11.53 3.96
C ALA A 101 5.68 12.64 3.45
N GLU A 102 6.25 13.74 3.00
CA GLU A 102 5.54 14.81 2.34
C GLU A 102 5.93 14.83 0.86
N TYR A 103 4.96 14.71 -0.02
CA TYR A 103 5.15 14.84 -1.44
C TYR A 103 4.86 16.28 -1.88
N GLU A 104 5.83 16.88 -2.54
CA GLU A 104 5.79 18.26 -3.05
C GLU A 104 5.87 18.23 -4.58
N PRO A 105 4.74 18.31 -5.29
CA PRO A 105 4.71 18.38 -6.74
C PRO A 105 5.22 19.74 -7.22
N LEU A 106 5.81 19.81 -8.42
CA LEU A 106 6.21 21.06 -9.06
C LEU A 106 5.03 22.04 -9.22
N SER A 107 3.83 21.50 -9.40
CA SER A 107 2.61 22.27 -9.51
C SER A 107 1.56 21.74 -8.55
N GLY A 108 1.20 22.51 -7.53
CA GLY A 108 0.19 22.14 -6.56
C GLY A 108 0.66 22.30 -5.12
N GLU A 109 -0.17 21.84 -4.19
CA GLU A 109 0.13 21.88 -2.77
C GLU A 109 0.77 20.56 -2.33
N ALA A 110 1.75 20.65 -1.43
CA ALA A 110 2.35 19.50 -0.78
C ALA A 110 1.29 18.72 0.03
N TYR A 111 1.43 17.40 0.09
CA TYR A 111 0.51 16.53 0.82
C TYR A 111 1.22 15.31 1.40
N PRO A 112 0.71 14.74 2.53
CA PRO A 112 1.31 13.58 3.15
C PRO A 112 1.02 12.31 2.35
N ILE A 113 2.03 11.42 2.28
CA ILE A 113 1.96 10.08 1.70
C ILE A 113 2.66 9.08 2.62
N GLN A 114 2.44 7.78 2.36
CA GLN A 114 3.24 6.70 2.93
C GLN A 114 4.32 6.30 1.93
N ALA A 115 5.57 6.31 2.37
CA ALA A 115 6.71 6.00 1.52
C ALA A 115 7.73 5.10 2.23
N TRP A 116 8.52 4.37 1.48
CA TRP A 116 9.62 3.54 1.95
C TRP A 116 10.89 3.92 1.20
N LEU A 117 11.88 4.43 1.92
CA LEU A 117 13.18 4.80 1.36
C LEU A 117 14.16 3.66 1.54
N HIS A 118 14.80 3.23 0.46
CA HIS A 118 15.89 2.27 0.49
C HIS A 118 16.99 2.65 -0.52
N ARG A 119 18.17 2.06 -0.34
CA ARG A 119 19.26 2.18 -1.30
C ARG A 119 19.29 0.96 -2.19
N GLN A 120 19.32 1.19 -3.48
CA GLN A 120 19.40 0.12 -4.47
C GLN A 120 20.52 0.41 -5.46
N ASN A 121 21.21 -0.63 -5.90
CA ASN A 121 22.13 -0.52 -7.01
C ASN A 121 21.34 -0.54 -8.32
N VAL A 122 21.42 0.53 -9.05
CA VAL A 122 20.75 0.69 -10.35
C VAL A 122 21.80 0.66 -11.46
N PHE A 123 21.58 -0.15 -12.47
CA PHE A 123 22.42 -0.18 -13.65
C PHE A 123 22.03 0.95 -14.61
N ILE A 124 22.98 1.88 -14.84
CA ILE A 124 22.79 2.97 -15.80
C ILE A 124 23.87 2.80 -16.87
N GLY A 125 23.44 2.33 -18.04
CA GLY A 125 24.39 1.94 -19.09
C GLY A 125 25.28 0.78 -18.66
N GLN A 126 26.57 1.02 -18.47
CA GLN A 126 27.56 0.02 -17.99
C GLN A 126 28.01 0.27 -16.53
N ALA A 127 27.50 1.31 -15.88
CA ALA A 127 27.84 1.66 -14.52
C ALA A 127 26.81 1.15 -13.53
N ASN A 128 27.28 0.67 -12.37
CA ASN A 128 26.42 0.30 -11.24
C ASN A 128 26.52 1.44 -10.22
N GLU A 129 25.42 2.18 -10.05
CA GLU A 129 25.34 3.30 -9.14
C GLU A 129 24.39 3.00 -7.98
N ALA A 130 24.81 3.31 -6.76
CA ALA A 130 23.95 3.22 -5.60
C ALA A 130 23.04 4.47 -5.54
N ARG A 131 21.73 4.28 -5.77
CA ARG A 131 20.72 5.36 -5.75
C ARG A 131 19.75 5.19 -4.60
N ASN A 132 19.21 6.31 -4.15
CA ASN A 132 18.06 6.30 -3.28
C ASN A 132 16.83 5.97 -4.13
N VAL A 133 16.09 4.95 -3.72
CA VAL A 133 14.82 4.55 -4.34
C VAL A 133 13.73 4.71 -3.30
N ILE A 134 12.63 5.34 -3.71
CA ILE A 134 11.49 5.58 -2.83
C ILE A 134 10.30 4.80 -3.39
N GLU A 135 9.81 3.85 -2.62
CA GLU A 135 8.56 3.15 -2.92
C GLU A 135 7.40 3.91 -2.30
N VAL A 136 6.37 4.24 -3.09
CA VAL A 136 5.18 4.97 -2.67
C VAL A 136 3.91 4.18 -3.00
N LEU A 137 2.86 4.37 -2.19
CA LEU A 137 1.56 3.75 -2.44
C LEU A 137 0.76 4.55 -3.46
N GLN A 138 0.46 3.93 -4.60
CA GLN A 138 -0.31 4.55 -5.67
C GLN A 138 -1.69 5.08 -5.22
N PRO A 139 -2.47 4.39 -4.34
CA PRO A 139 -3.75 4.91 -3.87
C PRO A 139 -3.67 6.21 -3.05
N GLU A 140 -2.48 6.61 -2.62
CA GLU A 140 -2.25 7.87 -1.89
C GLU A 140 -1.77 8.99 -2.81
N LEU A 141 -1.27 8.65 -4.01
CA LEU A 141 -0.83 9.63 -4.99
C LEU A 141 -2.02 10.32 -5.64
N ARG A 142 -1.90 11.64 -5.80
CA ARG A 142 -2.84 12.43 -6.60
C ARG A 142 -2.35 12.46 -8.05
N TRP A 143 -3.27 12.63 -8.98
CA TRP A 143 -2.92 12.87 -10.36
C TRP A 143 -2.53 14.34 -10.61
N PRO A 144 -1.48 14.65 -11.41
CA PRO A 144 -0.60 13.73 -12.13
C PRO A 144 0.33 12.93 -11.22
N TRP A 145 0.81 11.80 -11.72
CA TRP A 145 1.78 10.97 -11.01
C TRP A 145 3.13 11.70 -10.90
N PRO A 146 4.04 11.18 -10.03
CA PRO A 146 5.35 11.78 -9.85
C PRO A 146 6.09 12.03 -11.17
N GLU A 147 6.54 13.24 -11.35
CA GLU A 147 7.27 13.68 -12.52
C GLU A 147 8.71 14.08 -12.11
N PRO A 148 9.67 14.02 -13.05
CA PRO A 148 11.02 14.52 -12.78
C PRO A 148 11.00 15.97 -12.30
N GLY A 149 11.68 16.24 -11.19
CA GLY A 149 11.72 17.55 -10.53
C GLY A 149 10.77 17.71 -9.35
N ASP A 150 9.76 16.84 -9.19
CA ASP A 150 8.98 16.77 -7.95
C ASP A 150 9.88 16.41 -6.77
N ARG A 151 9.43 16.68 -5.53
CA ARG A 151 10.21 16.39 -4.34
C ARG A 151 9.46 15.52 -3.34
N ILE A 152 10.23 14.72 -2.60
CA ILE A 152 9.72 13.96 -1.45
C ILE A 152 10.59 14.28 -0.23
N HIS A 153 9.94 14.73 0.83
CA HIS A 153 10.56 14.95 2.13
C HIS A 153 10.32 13.73 3.01
N ILE A 154 11.38 12.97 3.26
CA ILE A 154 11.31 11.71 4.01
C ILE A 154 12.51 11.56 4.95
N ALA A 155 12.28 11.18 6.20
CA ALA A 155 13.33 10.95 7.20
C ALA A 155 14.33 12.13 7.34
N GLY A 156 13.85 13.38 7.18
CA GLY A 156 14.68 14.58 7.24
C GLY A 156 15.49 14.88 5.99
N LEU A 157 15.29 14.13 4.92
CA LEU A 157 15.90 14.36 3.60
C LEU A 157 14.87 14.99 2.67
N ALA A 158 15.31 15.93 1.82
CA ALA A 158 14.57 16.43 0.68
C ALA A 158 15.19 15.79 -0.58
N LEU A 159 14.45 14.94 -1.25
CA LEU A 159 14.91 14.20 -2.42
C LEU A 159 14.11 14.64 -3.63
N GLU A 160 14.81 14.93 -4.73
CA GLU A 160 14.20 15.27 -6.01
C GLU A 160 13.99 13.98 -6.81
N ILE A 161 12.83 13.86 -7.44
CA ILE A 161 12.47 12.72 -8.27
C ILE A 161 13.14 12.87 -9.63
N GLU A 162 13.95 11.88 -10.02
CA GLU A 162 14.56 11.81 -11.35
C GLU A 162 13.66 11.10 -12.37
N GLY A 163 12.78 10.22 -11.89
CA GLY A 163 11.85 9.46 -12.72
C GLY A 163 11.32 8.22 -11.99
N ILE A 164 10.51 7.46 -12.69
CA ILE A 164 9.95 6.20 -12.20
C ILE A 164 10.86 5.05 -12.65
N VAL A 165 11.17 4.13 -11.74
CA VAL A 165 11.94 2.91 -12.06
C VAL A 165 11.11 2.03 -12.99
N GLU A 166 11.66 1.71 -14.16
CA GLU A 166 10.98 0.89 -15.16
C GLU A 166 10.58 -0.47 -14.60
N GLY A 167 9.31 -0.86 -14.80
CA GLY A 167 8.76 -2.12 -14.31
C GLY A 167 8.45 -2.17 -12.82
N SER A 168 8.60 -1.06 -12.08
CA SER A 168 8.30 -1.01 -10.64
C SER A 168 6.79 -0.90 -10.33
N ASP A 169 5.98 -0.51 -11.30
CA ASP A 169 4.52 -0.42 -11.13
C ASP A 169 3.89 -1.81 -11.02
N ASP A 170 3.49 -2.19 -9.82
CA ASP A 170 2.80 -3.45 -9.53
C ASP A 170 1.28 -3.28 -9.34
N GLY A 171 0.75 -2.09 -9.63
CA GLY A 171 -0.65 -1.72 -9.47
C GLY A 171 -1.04 -1.28 -8.06
N ILE A 172 -0.13 -1.35 -7.09
CA ILE A 172 -0.33 -0.95 -5.69
C ILE A 172 0.73 0.05 -5.25
N SER A 173 1.99 -0.21 -5.61
CA SER A 173 3.13 0.68 -5.35
C SER A 173 3.90 0.99 -6.62
N VAL A 174 4.71 2.04 -6.56
CA VAL A 174 5.64 2.46 -7.60
C VAL A 174 6.94 2.96 -6.97
N GLN A 175 8.04 2.76 -7.66
CA GLN A 175 9.38 3.20 -7.24
C GLN A 175 9.93 4.28 -8.17
#